data_7d309fc2c8e0a550b2a1b02141f7093c
#
_entry.id   7d309fc2c8e0a550b2a1b02141f7093c
#
_cell.length_a   1.000
_cell.length_b   1.000
_cell.length_c   1.000
_cell.angle_alpha   90.00
_cell.angle_beta   90.00
_cell.angle_gamma   90.00
#
_symmetry.space_group_name_H-M   'P 1'
#
loop_
_entity.id
_entity.type
_entity.pdbx_description
1 polymer ?
#
loop_
_entity_poly.entity_id
_entity_poly.type
_entity_poly.pdbx_seq_one_letter_code
_entity_poly.pdbx_strand_id
1 'polypeptide(L)'
;VIRLCVAMFAVISIAASPVRAQDKPAEPEGYRTADYRAPVPTTLAGARVLTTEQAAAIWRDKSGTFVDVLPRAPKPNLPAGTVWRERPHSDIPGSIWLPDTGYGRLATSTEEYLRRGLARASQGNAARLLVIYCQENCWMSWNAAKRVLSYGYRNVAWYPEGTDGWGRANLPLVDAQPEPREGEP
;
A
#
# COMPACT_ATOMS: atom_id res chain seq x y z
N VAL A 1 63.28 36.19 -26.32
CA VAL A 1 62.04 36.71 -25.83
C VAL A 1 61.08 35.53 -25.68
N ILE A 2 60.93 34.96 -24.46
CA ILE A 2 60.07 33.82 -24.16
C ILE A 2 58.74 34.37 -23.66
N ARG A 3 57.65 34.10 -24.41
CA ARG A 3 56.26 34.43 -23.97
C ARG A 3 55.73 33.29 -23.14
N LEU A 4 55.50 33.58 -21.86
CA LEU A 4 54.87 32.67 -20.90
C LEU A 4 53.36 32.79 -21.09
N CYS A 5 52.68 31.76 -21.61
CA CYS A 5 51.22 31.68 -21.64
C CYS A 5 50.74 31.10 -20.30
N VAL A 6 50.11 31.94 -19.49
CA VAL A 6 49.41 31.49 -18.27
C VAL A 6 48.01 31.00 -18.68
N ALA A 7 47.78 29.70 -18.60
CA ALA A 7 46.46 29.10 -18.77
C ALA A 7 45.68 29.22 -17.44
N MET A 8 44.63 29.98 -17.49
CA MET A 8 43.73 30.18 -16.35
C MET A 8 42.65 29.06 -16.37
N PHE A 9 42.79 28.08 -15.49
CA PHE A 9 41.77 27.05 -15.29
C PHE A 9 40.60 27.61 -14.44
N ALA A 10 39.43 27.77 -15.05
CA ALA A 10 38.23 28.10 -14.35
C ALA A 10 37.66 26.83 -13.66
N VAL A 11 37.68 26.78 -12.36
CA VAL A 11 37.07 25.72 -11.58
C VAL A 11 35.58 26.01 -11.51
N ILE A 12 34.76 25.23 -12.26
CA ILE A 12 33.31 25.28 -12.19
C ILE A 12 32.87 24.46 -10.94
N SER A 13 32.56 25.14 -9.88
CA SER A 13 31.93 24.53 -8.69
C SER A 13 30.48 24.19 -9.01
N ILE A 14 30.17 22.92 -9.21
CA ILE A 14 28.79 22.42 -9.32
C ILE A 14 28.23 22.39 -7.91
N ALA A 15 27.39 23.36 -7.56
CA ALA A 15 26.61 23.33 -6.35
C ALA A 15 25.55 22.24 -6.44
N ALA A 16 25.75 21.13 -5.74
CA ALA A 16 24.73 20.10 -5.58
C ALA A 16 23.59 20.69 -4.73
N SER A 17 22.43 20.93 -5.34
CA SER A 17 21.22 21.30 -4.60
C SER A 17 20.83 20.13 -3.68
N PRO A 18 20.59 20.36 -2.39
CA PRO A 18 20.12 19.30 -1.51
C PRO A 18 18.75 18.82 -2.01
N VAL A 19 18.64 17.54 -2.32
CA VAL A 19 17.34 16.89 -2.56
C VAL A 19 16.57 17.00 -1.25
N ARG A 20 15.58 17.89 -1.23
CA ARG A 20 14.68 18.04 -0.09
C ARG A 20 13.94 16.71 0.07
N ALA A 21 14.14 16.03 1.18
CA ALA A 21 13.26 14.93 1.59
C ALA A 21 11.83 15.48 1.59
N GLN A 22 10.94 14.86 0.80
CA GLN A 22 9.53 15.30 0.78
C GLN A 22 8.98 15.16 2.20
N ASP A 23 8.56 16.27 2.79
CA ASP A 23 7.93 16.28 4.10
C ASP A 23 6.70 15.36 4.03
N LYS A 24 6.72 14.29 4.82
CA LYS A 24 5.59 13.37 4.87
C LYS A 24 4.40 14.10 5.49
N PRO A 25 3.18 13.90 4.96
CA PRO A 25 2.01 14.62 5.45
C PRO A 25 1.69 14.23 6.89
N ALA A 26 1.08 15.14 7.63
CA ALA A 26 0.51 14.85 8.93
C ALA A 26 -0.66 13.86 8.80
N GLU A 27 -0.91 13.12 9.86
CA GLU A 27 -2.05 12.22 9.96
C GLU A 27 -3.37 13.01 9.99
N PRO A 28 -4.29 12.82 9.02
CA PRO A 28 -5.55 13.52 9.02
C PRO A 28 -6.56 12.91 9.99
N GLU A 29 -7.50 13.74 10.48
CA GLU A 29 -8.63 13.24 11.30
C GLU A 29 -9.53 12.29 10.53
N GLY A 30 -9.87 12.65 9.27
CA GLY A 30 -10.75 11.87 8.39
C GLY A 30 -10.00 10.89 7.48
N TYR A 31 -10.73 10.38 6.50
CA TYR A 31 -10.16 9.57 5.43
C TYR A 31 -9.69 10.43 4.27
N ARG A 32 -8.62 10.02 3.63
CA ARG A 32 -8.20 10.60 2.35
C ARG A 32 -9.20 10.24 1.26
N THR A 33 -9.69 11.24 0.51
CA THR A 33 -10.74 11.06 -0.50
C THR A 33 -10.31 11.35 -1.93
N ALA A 34 -9.07 11.81 -2.13
CA ALA A 34 -8.49 12.13 -3.43
C ALA A 34 -6.98 11.86 -3.42
N ASP A 35 -6.34 11.90 -4.57
CA ASP A 35 -4.88 11.75 -4.73
C ASP A 35 -4.32 10.57 -3.92
N TYR A 36 -4.91 9.41 -4.12
CA TYR A 36 -4.57 8.21 -3.34
C TYR A 36 -3.13 7.71 -3.58
N ARG A 37 -2.50 8.12 -4.67
CA ARG A 37 -1.09 7.83 -5.00
C ARG A 37 -0.22 9.05 -4.68
N ALA A 38 0.05 9.25 -3.41
CA ALA A 38 0.83 10.37 -2.88
C ALA A 38 1.57 9.94 -1.62
N PRO A 39 2.59 10.69 -1.16
CA PRO A 39 3.24 10.42 0.12
C PRO A 39 2.23 10.26 1.25
N VAL A 40 2.44 9.24 2.07
CA VAL A 40 1.57 8.89 3.20
C VAL A 40 2.18 9.35 4.52
N PRO A 41 1.40 9.51 5.61
CA PRO A 41 1.92 9.78 6.94
C PRO A 41 2.93 8.73 7.40
N THR A 42 3.70 9.06 8.43
CA THR A 42 4.58 8.08 9.10
C THR A 42 3.88 7.31 10.21
N THR A 43 2.67 7.73 10.58
CA THR A 43 1.89 7.19 11.69
C THR A 43 0.46 6.86 11.28
N LEU A 44 -0.18 6.04 12.08
CA LEU A 44 -1.61 5.80 12.08
C LEU A 44 -2.04 5.54 13.52
N ALA A 45 -2.76 6.46 14.12
CA ALA A 45 -3.20 6.36 15.50
C ALA A 45 -3.98 5.06 15.76
N GLY A 46 -3.53 4.29 16.75
CA GLY A 46 -4.12 3.00 17.09
C GLY A 46 -3.57 1.79 16.32
N ALA A 47 -2.77 1.99 15.27
CA ALA A 47 -2.11 0.91 14.55
C ALA A 47 -0.60 0.91 14.78
N ARG A 48 -0.01 -0.27 14.71
CA ARG A 48 1.45 -0.40 14.61
C ARG A 48 1.88 -0.20 13.16
N VAL A 49 2.77 0.75 12.88
CA VAL A 49 3.37 0.93 11.57
C VAL A 49 4.56 -0.01 11.41
N LEU A 50 4.60 -0.77 10.33
CA LEU A 50 5.64 -1.77 10.08
C LEU A 50 6.62 -1.32 9.01
N THR A 51 7.89 -1.63 9.24
CA THR A 51 8.90 -1.70 8.17
C THR A 51 8.76 -3.01 7.39
N THR A 52 9.38 -3.09 6.22
CA THR A 52 9.43 -4.33 5.43
C THR A 52 10.03 -5.49 6.23
N GLU A 53 11.08 -5.26 7.01
CA GLU A 53 11.71 -6.30 7.84
C GLU A 53 10.74 -6.85 8.90
N GLN A 54 10.01 -5.96 9.59
CA GLN A 54 9.00 -6.35 10.58
C GLN A 54 7.83 -7.11 9.96
N ALA A 55 7.35 -6.65 8.80
CA ALA A 55 6.31 -7.35 8.06
C ALA A 55 6.78 -8.75 7.62
N ALA A 56 8.01 -8.86 7.11
CA ALA A 56 8.58 -10.14 6.72
C ALA A 56 8.75 -11.11 7.90
N ALA A 57 9.09 -10.63 9.09
CA ALA A 57 9.14 -11.45 10.30
C ALA A 57 7.75 -12.01 10.64
N ILE A 58 6.72 -11.15 10.69
CA ILE A 58 5.33 -11.57 10.94
C ILE A 58 4.87 -12.62 9.93
N TRP A 59 5.22 -12.44 8.65
CA TRP A 59 4.87 -13.37 7.58
C TRP A 59 5.55 -14.74 7.74
N ARG A 60 6.86 -14.75 8.02
CA ARG A 60 7.62 -16.01 8.25
C ARG A 60 7.09 -16.78 9.45
N ASP A 61 6.77 -16.06 10.52
CA ASP A 61 6.28 -16.64 11.77
C ASP A 61 4.79 -17.00 11.71
N LYS A 62 4.09 -16.63 10.61
CA LYS A 62 2.63 -16.80 10.44
C LYS A 62 1.84 -16.22 11.61
N SER A 63 2.36 -15.17 12.25
CA SER A 63 1.81 -14.55 13.44
C SER A 63 0.74 -13.49 13.18
N GLY A 64 0.44 -13.18 11.91
CA GLY A 64 -0.59 -12.25 11.47
C GLY A 64 -1.18 -12.64 10.12
N THR A 65 -2.36 -12.11 9.80
CA THR A 65 -2.98 -12.26 8.48
C THR A 65 -2.77 -10.98 7.69
N PHE A 66 -2.25 -11.11 6.49
CA PHE A 66 -2.03 -10.00 5.56
C PHE A 66 -3.29 -9.74 4.75
N VAL A 67 -3.66 -8.47 4.62
CA VAL A 67 -4.83 -8.01 3.88
C VAL A 67 -4.41 -6.93 2.91
N ASP A 68 -4.42 -7.24 1.63
CA ASP A 68 -4.20 -6.28 0.56
C ASP A 68 -5.51 -5.58 0.21
N VAL A 69 -5.43 -4.26 0.04
CA VAL A 69 -6.57 -3.42 -0.34
C VAL A 69 -6.33 -2.65 -1.64
N LEU A 70 -5.31 -3.08 -2.42
CA LEU A 70 -5.03 -2.46 -3.71
C LEU A 70 -6.25 -2.61 -4.63
N PRO A 71 -6.72 -1.51 -5.28
CA PRO A 71 -7.84 -1.60 -6.20
C PRO A 71 -7.53 -2.50 -7.40
N ARG A 72 -8.58 -3.09 -7.96
CA ARG A 72 -8.49 -3.66 -9.30
C ARG A 72 -8.21 -2.57 -10.32
N ALA A 73 -7.39 -2.87 -11.31
CA ALA A 73 -7.23 -1.99 -12.45
C ALA A 73 -8.57 -1.83 -13.17
N PRO A 74 -9.03 -0.60 -13.45
CA PRO A 74 -10.28 -0.42 -14.16
C PRO A 74 -10.18 -1.04 -15.56
N LYS A 75 -11.24 -1.72 -15.99
CA LYS A 75 -11.32 -2.21 -17.36
C LYS A 75 -11.26 -1.02 -18.30
N PRO A 76 -10.29 -0.98 -19.24
CA PRO A 76 -10.21 0.12 -20.19
C PRO A 76 -11.43 0.13 -21.12
N ASN A 77 -11.78 1.30 -21.65
CA ASN A 77 -12.81 1.41 -22.68
C ASN A 77 -12.22 0.88 -24.01
N LEU A 78 -12.62 -0.31 -24.41
CA LEU A 78 -12.11 -0.98 -25.60
C LEU A 78 -13.22 -1.11 -26.65
N PRO A 79 -12.88 -1.16 -27.96
CA PRO A 79 -13.83 -1.42 -29.01
C PRO A 79 -14.60 -2.73 -28.77
N ALA A 80 -15.84 -2.78 -29.25
CA ALA A 80 -16.66 -3.98 -29.14
C ALA A 80 -15.97 -5.20 -29.78
N GLY A 81 -16.03 -6.35 -29.10
CA GLY A 81 -15.36 -7.58 -29.53
C GLY A 81 -13.89 -7.71 -29.13
N THR A 82 -13.29 -6.69 -28.49
CA THR A 82 -11.92 -6.80 -27.97
C THR A 82 -11.89 -7.68 -26.73
N VAL A 83 -11.06 -8.73 -26.74
CA VAL A 83 -10.81 -9.56 -25.56
C VAL A 83 -9.85 -8.80 -24.64
N TRP A 84 -10.35 -8.43 -23.47
CA TRP A 84 -9.51 -7.87 -22.39
C TRP A 84 -9.24 -8.91 -21.33
N ARG A 85 -7.99 -8.98 -20.91
CA ARG A 85 -7.59 -9.81 -19.77
C ARG A 85 -7.03 -8.88 -18.70
N GLU A 86 -7.53 -9.03 -17.48
CA GLU A 86 -6.96 -8.36 -16.32
C GLU A 86 -5.49 -8.77 -16.15
N ARG A 87 -4.64 -7.81 -15.78
CA ARG A 87 -3.25 -8.14 -15.45
C ARG A 87 -3.23 -8.95 -14.16
N PRO A 88 -2.36 -9.98 -14.07
CA PRO A 88 -2.15 -10.66 -12.80
C PRO A 88 -1.83 -9.66 -11.70
N HIS A 89 -2.42 -9.84 -10.54
CA HIS A 89 -2.09 -9.08 -9.34
C HIS A 89 -1.08 -9.89 -8.53
N SER A 90 0.12 -9.31 -8.33
CA SER A 90 1.16 -9.97 -7.53
C SER A 90 1.05 -9.53 -6.08
N ASP A 91 0.98 -10.49 -5.17
CA ASP A 91 0.67 -10.26 -3.77
C ASP A 91 1.60 -11.05 -2.83
N ILE A 92 1.66 -10.65 -1.56
CA ILE A 92 2.40 -11.38 -0.52
C ILE A 92 1.74 -12.75 -0.31
N PRO A 93 2.50 -13.87 -0.35
CA PRO A 93 1.91 -15.20 -0.26
C PRO A 93 1.07 -15.39 1.00
N GLY A 94 -0.16 -15.87 0.82
CA GLY A 94 -1.12 -16.11 1.90
C GLY A 94 -1.94 -14.88 2.31
N SER A 95 -1.81 -13.78 1.61
CA SER A 95 -2.66 -12.60 1.80
C SER A 95 -4.09 -12.84 1.32
N ILE A 96 -4.99 -12.07 1.88
CA ILE A 96 -6.37 -11.94 1.42
C ILE A 96 -6.47 -10.61 0.67
N TRP A 97 -6.81 -10.66 -0.62
CA TRP A 97 -6.98 -9.45 -1.41
C TRP A 97 -8.43 -8.98 -1.40
N LEU A 98 -8.65 -7.78 -0.86
CA LEU A 98 -9.95 -7.10 -0.76
C LEU A 98 -9.91 -5.81 -1.59
N PRO A 99 -9.97 -5.90 -2.93
CA PRO A 99 -9.82 -4.73 -3.78
C PRO A 99 -10.89 -3.67 -3.51
N ASP A 100 -10.52 -2.40 -3.76
CA ASP A 100 -11.38 -1.21 -3.69
C ASP A 100 -11.86 -0.83 -2.29
N THR A 101 -11.43 -1.52 -1.24
CA THR A 101 -11.90 -1.28 0.14
C THR A 101 -11.15 -0.16 0.87
N GLY A 102 -10.12 0.40 0.25
CA GLY A 102 -9.30 1.48 0.80
C GLY A 102 -9.74 2.89 0.41
N TYR A 103 -10.77 3.06 -0.39
CA TYR A 103 -11.28 4.39 -0.73
C TYR A 103 -11.80 5.13 0.51
N GLY A 104 -11.67 6.47 0.50
CA GLY A 104 -12.12 7.30 1.62
C GLY A 104 -13.62 7.23 1.85
N ARG A 105 -14.40 7.08 0.79
CA ARG A 105 -15.85 6.82 0.84
C ARG A 105 -16.10 5.46 0.23
N LEU A 106 -16.83 4.61 0.92
CA LEU A 106 -17.25 3.29 0.44
C LEU A 106 -18.77 3.28 0.20
N ALA A 107 -19.17 2.61 -0.86
CA ALA A 107 -20.57 2.20 -1.00
C ALA A 107 -20.89 1.12 0.06
N THR A 108 -22.14 1.01 0.47
CA THR A 108 -22.57 0.04 1.47
C THR A 108 -22.12 -1.38 1.14
N SER A 109 -22.29 -1.81 -0.12
CA SER A 109 -21.87 -3.14 -0.57
C SER A 109 -20.35 -3.37 -0.47
N THR A 110 -19.54 -2.33 -0.72
CA THR A 110 -18.07 -2.41 -0.57
C THR A 110 -17.68 -2.45 0.92
N GLU A 111 -18.39 -1.72 1.77
CA GLU A 111 -18.16 -1.78 3.22
C GLU A 111 -18.51 -3.15 3.78
N GLU A 112 -19.62 -3.73 3.38
CA GLU A 112 -20.04 -5.09 3.75
C GLU A 112 -19.03 -6.14 3.25
N TYR A 113 -18.56 -5.99 2.03
CA TYR A 113 -17.50 -6.83 1.48
C TYR A 113 -16.21 -6.76 2.34
N LEU A 114 -15.76 -5.55 2.70
CA LEU A 114 -14.63 -5.38 3.62
C LEU A 114 -14.89 -6.08 4.96
N ARG A 115 -16.04 -5.88 5.58
CA ARG A 115 -16.38 -6.50 6.87
C ARG A 115 -16.35 -8.03 6.80
N ARG A 116 -16.90 -8.63 5.75
CA ARG A 116 -16.85 -10.09 5.54
C ARG A 116 -15.42 -10.59 5.36
N GLY A 117 -14.63 -9.90 4.53
CA GLY A 117 -13.21 -10.24 4.32
C GLY A 117 -12.39 -10.16 5.60
N LEU A 118 -12.60 -9.11 6.42
CA LEU A 118 -11.93 -8.98 7.72
C LEU A 118 -12.38 -10.05 8.72
N ALA A 119 -13.66 -10.41 8.76
CA ALA A 119 -14.15 -11.52 9.60
C ALA A 119 -13.45 -12.84 9.22
N ARG A 120 -13.28 -13.11 7.93
CA ARG A 120 -12.51 -14.26 7.43
C ARG A 120 -11.04 -14.15 7.81
N ALA A 121 -10.38 -13.00 7.56
CA ALA A 121 -8.97 -12.76 7.86
C ALA A 121 -8.66 -12.93 9.36
N SER A 122 -9.56 -12.47 10.21
CA SER A 122 -9.43 -12.55 11.66
C SER A 122 -9.95 -13.88 12.25
N GLN A 123 -10.64 -14.69 11.45
CA GLN A 123 -11.38 -15.87 11.94
C GLN A 123 -12.36 -15.52 13.07
N GLY A 124 -13.00 -14.35 12.96
CA GLY A 124 -13.92 -13.82 13.95
C GLY A 124 -13.28 -13.30 15.25
N ASN A 125 -11.95 -13.33 15.36
CA ASN A 125 -11.23 -12.85 16.54
C ASN A 125 -10.70 -11.43 16.33
N ALA A 126 -11.31 -10.43 16.95
CA ALA A 126 -10.90 -9.02 16.86
C ALA A 126 -9.51 -8.72 17.45
N ALA A 127 -8.91 -9.66 18.19
CA ALA A 127 -7.55 -9.54 18.72
C ALA A 127 -6.48 -10.18 17.81
N ARG A 128 -6.88 -10.86 16.72
CA ARG A 128 -5.94 -11.41 15.75
C ARG A 128 -5.21 -10.27 15.05
N LEU A 129 -3.90 -10.43 14.86
CA LEU A 129 -3.10 -9.44 14.12
C LEU A 129 -3.51 -9.42 12.65
N LEU A 130 -3.95 -8.25 12.19
CA LEU A 130 -4.23 -7.94 10.78
C LEU A 130 -3.18 -6.94 10.28
N VAL A 131 -2.48 -7.29 9.22
CA VAL A 131 -1.50 -6.43 8.55
C VAL A 131 -2.14 -5.88 7.29
N ILE A 132 -2.49 -4.60 7.30
CA ILE A 132 -3.16 -3.93 6.18
C ILE A 132 -2.13 -3.25 5.30
N TYR A 133 -2.19 -3.47 4.01
CA TYR A 133 -1.24 -2.91 3.05
C TYR A 133 -1.83 -2.74 1.64
N CYS A 134 -1.08 -2.13 0.75
CA CYS A 134 -1.25 -2.12 -0.70
C CYS A 134 0.10 -1.94 -1.39
N GLN A 135 0.37 -0.79 -1.97
CA GLN A 135 1.67 -0.40 -2.55
C GLN A 135 2.27 0.75 -1.74
N GLU A 136 3.54 1.08 -2.00
CA GLU A 136 4.16 2.28 -1.45
C GLU A 136 3.43 3.56 -1.90
N ASN A 137 3.40 4.58 -1.05
CA ASN A 137 2.71 5.85 -1.31
C ASN A 137 1.24 5.67 -1.72
N CYS A 138 0.55 4.77 -1.05
CA CYS A 138 -0.84 4.45 -1.30
C CYS A 138 -1.71 4.72 -0.07
N TRP A 139 -2.52 5.78 -0.13
CA TRP A 139 -3.42 6.17 0.95
C TRP A 139 -4.55 5.18 1.22
N MET A 140 -4.82 4.27 0.29
CA MET A 140 -5.89 3.28 0.47
C MET A 140 -5.60 2.33 1.62
N SER A 141 -4.34 1.87 1.79
CA SER A 141 -3.99 1.03 2.93
C SER A 141 -4.07 1.78 4.25
N TRP A 142 -3.70 3.08 4.28
CA TRP A 142 -3.87 3.92 5.45
C TRP A 142 -5.35 4.06 5.84
N ASN A 143 -6.21 4.40 4.86
CA ASN A 143 -7.65 4.49 5.05
C ASN A 143 -8.26 3.17 5.54
N ALA A 144 -7.90 2.07 4.88
CA ALA A 144 -8.41 0.76 5.26
C ALA A 144 -8.00 0.39 6.70
N ALA A 145 -6.73 0.56 7.07
CA ALA A 145 -6.27 0.27 8.42
C ALA A 145 -6.98 1.13 9.48
N LYS A 146 -7.19 2.44 9.21
CA LYS A 146 -7.98 3.33 10.07
C LYS A 146 -9.41 2.82 10.23
N ARG A 147 -10.02 2.36 9.13
CA ARG A 147 -11.39 1.82 9.14
C ARG A 147 -11.48 0.50 9.91
N VAL A 148 -10.49 -0.38 9.75
CA VAL A 148 -10.39 -1.64 10.51
C VAL A 148 -10.38 -1.37 12.03
N LEU A 149 -9.61 -0.37 12.47
CA LEU A 149 -9.63 0.08 13.87
C LEU A 149 -11.03 0.57 14.30
N SER A 150 -11.71 1.36 13.45
CA SER A 150 -13.05 1.87 13.73
C SER A 150 -14.11 0.75 13.83
N TYR A 151 -13.86 -0.42 13.26
CA TYR A 151 -14.71 -1.61 13.37
C TYR A 151 -14.46 -2.43 14.65
N GLY A 152 -13.54 -1.98 15.51
CA GLY A 152 -13.28 -2.61 16.79
C GLY A 152 -12.18 -3.68 16.78
N TYR A 153 -11.43 -3.84 15.67
CA TYR A 153 -10.24 -4.67 15.69
C TYR A 153 -9.15 -4.00 16.53
N ARG A 154 -8.52 -4.76 17.42
CA ARG A 154 -7.61 -4.22 18.44
C ARG A 154 -6.13 -4.45 18.14
N ASN A 155 -5.82 -5.32 17.18
CA ASN A 155 -4.44 -5.66 16.83
C ASN A 155 -4.24 -5.44 15.33
N VAL A 156 -4.10 -4.17 14.96
CA VAL A 156 -3.97 -3.72 13.57
C VAL A 156 -2.55 -3.21 13.34
N ALA A 157 -1.92 -3.71 12.31
CA ALA A 157 -0.68 -3.17 11.79
C ALA A 157 -0.92 -2.60 10.38
N TRP A 158 -0.25 -1.51 10.08
CA TRP A 158 -0.23 -0.92 8.76
C TRP A 158 1.18 -1.05 8.16
N TYR A 159 1.27 -1.58 6.95
CA TYR A 159 2.53 -1.76 6.23
C TYR A 159 2.55 -0.82 5.01
N PRO A 160 3.12 0.41 5.14
CA PRO A 160 3.06 1.46 4.13
C PRO A 160 3.90 1.20 2.87
N GLU A 161 4.97 0.40 2.97
CA GLU A 161 5.83 0.10 1.83
C GLU A 161 5.20 -0.96 0.90
N GLY A 162 4.27 -1.75 1.41
CA GLY A 162 3.46 -2.71 0.65
C GLY A 162 4.25 -3.64 -0.26
N THR A 163 3.63 -4.03 -1.37
CA THR A 163 4.27 -4.94 -2.35
C THR A 163 5.53 -4.35 -2.98
N ASP A 164 5.66 -3.03 -3.06
CA ASP A 164 6.87 -2.39 -3.60
C ASP A 164 8.07 -2.58 -2.66
N GLY A 165 7.87 -2.34 -1.34
CA GLY A 165 8.91 -2.60 -0.33
C GLY A 165 9.27 -4.08 -0.24
N TRP A 166 8.24 -4.94 -0.33
CA TRP A 166 8.40 -6.40 -0.32
C TRP A 166 9.26 -6.88 -1.48
N GLY A 167 8.96 -6.42 -2.71
CA GLY A 167 9.73 -6.75 -3.91
C GLY A 167 11.18 -6.22 -3.86
N ARG A 168 11.39 -4.99 -3.35
CA ARG A 168 12.75 -4.43 -3.17
C ARG A 168 13.60 -5.25 -2.19
N ALA A 169 12.97 -5.89 -1.23
CA ALA A 169 13.63 -6.81 -0.29
C ALA A 169 13.84 -8.23 -0.86
N ASN A 170 13.54 -8.45 -2.15
CA ASN A 170 13.60 -9.74 -2.83
C ASN A 170 12.79 -10.84 -2.12
N LEU A 171 11.68 -10.47 -1.49
CA LEU A 171 10.75 -11.41 -0.87
C LEU A 171 9.77 -11.97 -1.91
N PRO A 172 9.24 -13.19 -1.73
CA PRO A 172 8.40 -13.83 -2.72
C PRO A 172 7.06 -13.10 -2.91
N LEU A 173 6.62 -13.02 -4.14
CA LEU A 173 5.28 -12.59 -4.54
C LEU A 173 4.63 -13.71 -5.37
N VAL A 174 3.31 -13.82 -5.30
CA VAL A 174 2.51 -14.80 -6.03
C VAL A 174 1.32 -14.11 -6.69
N ASP A 175 0.83 -14.70 -7.78
CA ASP A 175 -0.41 -14.24 -8.39
C ASP A 175 -1.59 -14.49 -7.44
N ALA A 176 -2.37 -13.45 -7.19
CA ALA A 176 -3.52 -13.47 -6.30
C ALA A 176 -4.83 -13.30 -7.06
N GLN A 177 -5.87 -13.90 -6.51
CA GLN A 177 -7.26 -13.65 -6.90
C GLN A 177 -7.95 -12.88 -5.77
N PRO A 178 -8.85 -11.94 -6.09
CA PRO A 178 -9.58 -11.23 -5.05
C PRO A 178 -10.56 -12.18 -4.34
N GLU A 179 -10.84 -11.86 -3.10
CA GLU A 179 -11.97 -12.49 -2.40
C GLU A 179 -13.26 -12.28 -3.21
N PRO A 180 -14.11 -13.31 -3.34
CA PRO A 180 -15.35 -13.19 -4.09
C PRO A 180 -16.29 -12.13 -3.48
N ARG A 181 -16.92 -11.32 -4.34
CA ARG A 181 -18.04 -10.46 -3.96
C ARG A 181 -19.36 -11.19 -4.19
N GLU A 182 -20.35 -10.92 -3.36
CA GLU A 182 -21.70 -11.44 -3.61
C GLU A 182 -22.22 -10.91 -4.94
N GLY A 183 -22.68 -11.83 -5.81
CA GLY A 183 -23.22 -11.50 -7.15
C GLY A 183 -22.17 -11.30 -8.25
N GLU A 184 -20.87 -11.45 -7.95
CA GLU A 184 -19.86 -11.62 -9.00
C GLU A 184 -19.77 -13.12 -9.38
N PRO A 185 -19.76 -13.43 -10.70
CA PRO A 185 -19.64 -14.81 -11.20
C PRO A 185 -18.28 -15.42 -10.91
#